data_5cb43f2faa6f73d3d79220ea19931c6c
#
_entry.id   5cb43f2faa6f73d3d79220ea19931c6c
#
_cell.length_a   1.000
_cell.length_b   1.000
_cell.length_c   1.000
_cell.angle_alpha   90.00
_cell.angle_beta   90.00
_cell.angle_gamma   90.00
#
_symmetry.space_group_name_H-M   'P 1'
#
loop_
_entity.id
_entity.type
_entity.pdbx_description
1 polymer ?
#
loop_
_entity_poly.entity_id
_entity_poly.type
_entity_poly.pdbx_seq_one_letter_code
_entity_poly.pdbx_strand_id
1 'polypeptide(L)'
;MPDIKANKANAVAFYEQMFNACEPREAIAAYVGDDYIQHNPHVANGKEGFIAYFEKMAAEYPGKRVEVKRVVGEGDFVVLHCHQVWPDEEYAGIDIFHFDANGKIVEHWDVLQTLPEHSAHANGMF
;
A
#
# COMPACT_ATOMS: atom_id res chain seq x y z
N MET A 1 -19.01 -12.65 8.13
CA MET A 1 -18.37 -12.99 6.84
C MET A 1 -17.60 -11.79 6.32
N PRO A 2 -16.36 -11.97 5.87
CA PRO A 2 -15.63 -10.88 5.21
C PRO A 2 -16.36 -10.45 3.95
N ASP A 3 -16.39 -9.14 3.71
CA ASP A 3 -16.89 -8.58 2.45
C ASP A 3 -15.68 -8.34 1.53
N ILE A 4 -15.34 -9.34 0.74
CA ILE A 4 -14.16 -9.32 -0.12
C ILE A 4 -14.21 -8.14 -1.12
N LYS A 5 -15.37 -7.87 -1.68
CA LYS A 5 -15.53 -6.78 -2.66
C LYS A 5 -15.28 -5.42 -2.01
N ALA A 6 -15.86 -5.20 -0.83
CA ALA A 6 -15.63 -3.97 -0.07
C ALA A 6 -14.18 -3.85 0.38
N ASN A 7 -13.58 -4.93 0.86
CA ASN A 7 -12.18 -4.93 1.29
C ASN A 7 -11.22 -4.62 0.14
N LYS A 8 -11.46 -5.16 -1.04
CA LYS A 8 -10.68 -4.83 -2.25
C LYS A 8 -10.77 -3.34 -2.57
N ALA A 9 -11.98 -2.79 -2.59
CA ALA A 9 -12.20 -1.37 -2.87
C ALA A 9 -11.53 -0.49 -1.82
N ASN A 10 -11.61 -0.87 -0.55
CA ASN A 10 -11.00 -0.11 0.56
C ASN A 10 -9.47 -0.15 0.51
N ALA A 11 -8.87 -1.28 0.16
CA ALA A 11 -7.41 -1.38 0.02
C ALA A 11 -6.89 -0.44 -1.09
N VAL A 12 -7.56 -0.42 -2.24
CA VAL A 12 -7.21 0.47 -3.35
C VAL A 12 -7.39 1.93 -2.96
N ALA A 13 -8.54 2.27 -2.37
CA ALA A 13 -8.84 3.64 -1.93
C ALA A 13 -7.85 4.13 -0.87
N PHE A 14 -7.46 3.27 0.06
CA PHE A 14 -6.45 3.57 1.06
C PHE A 14 -5.12 3.96 0.41
N TYR A 15 -4.65 3.14 -0.54
CA TYR A 15 -3.38 3.40 -1.21
C TYR A 15 -3.42 4.66 -2.07
N GLU A 16 -4.50 4.88 -2.80
CA GLU A 16 -4.64 6.08 -3.61
C GLU A 16 -4.65 7.35 -2.76
N GLN A 17 -5.37 7.37 -1.66
CA GLN A 17 -5.43 8.52 -0.77
C GLN A 17 -4.10 8.74 -0.05
N MET A 18 -3.52 7.69 0.49
CA MET A 18 -2.27 7.76 1.24
C MET A 18 -1.10 8.16 0.34
N PHE A 19 -0.99 7.52 -0.81
CA PHE A 19 0.19 7.60 -1.66
C PHE A 19 0.07 8.71 -2.71
N ASN A 20 -1.01 8.72 -3.50
CA ASN A 20 -1.17 9.65 -4.62
C ASN A 20 -1.69 11.02 -4.18
N ALA A 21 -2.70 11.04 -3.33
CA ALA A 21 -3.22 12.28 -2.77
C ALA A 21 -2.34 12.85 -1.65
N CYS A 22 -1.36 12.09 -1.17
CA CYS A 22 -0.45 12.50 -0.08
C CYS A 22 -1.19 12.87 1.19
N GLU A 23 -2.20 12.08 1.56
CA GLU A 23 -3.02 12.27 2.75
C GLU A 23 -2.95 11.05 3.67
N PRO A 24 -1.77 10.69 4.22
CA PRO A 24 -1.63 9.47 5.02
C PRO A 24 -2.44 9.49 6.31
N ARG A 25 -2.55 10.63 6.98
CA ARG A 25 -3.31 10.74 8.24
C ARG A 25 -4.80 10.52 8.00
N GLU A 26 -5.33 11.13 6.97
CA GLU A 26 -6.75 11.01 6.58
C GLU A 26 -7.06 9.59 6.10
N ALA A 27 -6.14 8.96 5.36
CA ALA A 27 -6.28 7.59 4.89
C ALA A 27 -6.29 6.61 6.06
N ILE A 28 -5.40 6.78 7.04
CA ILE A 28 -5.38 5.98 8.26
C ILE A 28 -6.69 6.12 9.01
N ALA A 29 -7.19 7.35 9.18
CA ALA A 29 -8.45 7.60 9.88
C ALA A 29 -9.65 6.92 9.20
N ALA A 30 -9.65 6.88 7.86
CA ALA A 30 -10.77 6.34 7.08
C ALA A 30 -10.77 4.81 6.98
N TYR A 31 -9.59 4.19 6.83
CA TYR A 31 -9.49 2.79 6.39
C TYR A 31 -8.80 1.85 7.37
N VAL A 32 -8.10 2.35 8.38
CA VAL A 32 -7.32 1.53 9.30
C VAL A 32 -8.05 1.40 10.64
N GLY A 33 -8.01 0.20 11.22
CA GLY A 33 -8.66 -0.10 12.50
C GLY A 33 -7.91 0.47 13.71
N ASP A 34 -8.33 0.03 14.89
CA ASP A 34 -7.72 0.53 16.14
C ASP A 34 -6.26 0.09 16.28
N ASP A 35 -5.96 -1.15 15.87
CA ASP A 35 -4.60 -1.68 15.86
C ASP A 35 -4.10 -1.74 14.43
N TYR A 36 -2.80 -1.51 14.26
CA TYR A 36 -2.15 -1.64 12.96
C TYR A 36 -0.74 -2.18 13.13
N ILE A 37 -0.50 -3.34 12.54
CA ILE A 37 0.80 -4.02 12.60
C ILE A 37 1.50 -3.84 11.26
N GLN A 38 2.70 -3.28 11.29
CA GLN A 38 3.51 -3.02 10.08
C GLN A 38 4.66 -4.01 9.98
N HIS A 39 4.84 -4.56 8.79
CA HIS A 39 5.96 -5.48 8.49
C HIS A 39 6.98 -4.91 7.51
N ASN A 40 6.73 -3.73 6.94
CA ASN A 40 7.74 -3.07 6.11
C ASN A 40 8.89 -2.59 7.00
N PRO A 41 10.14 -3.01 6.73
CA PRO A 41 11.27 -2.72 7.62
C PRO A 41 11.67 -1.24 7.69
N HIS A 42 11.20 -0.44 6.77
CA HIS A 42 11.51 1.00 6.73
C HIS A 42 10.46 1.86 7.43
N VAL A 43 9.35 1.29 7.85
CA VAL A 43 8.23 2.01 8.46
C VAL A 43 8.05 1.54 9.90
N ALA A 44 8.08 2.46 10.85
CA ALA A 44 7.89 2.14 12.26
C ALA A 44 6.49 1.56 12.50
N ASN A 45 6.37 0.69 13.50
CA ASN A 45 5.12 0.01 13.79
C ASN A 45 4.02 0.98 14.25
N GLY A 46 2.76 0.60 13.98
CA GLY A 46 1.58 1.31 14.41
C GLY A 46 1.16 2.44 13.47
N LYS A 47 0.01 3.03 13.79
CA LYS A 47 -0.58 4.07 12.94
C LYS A 47 0.26 5.34 12.90
N GLU A 48 0.76 5.78 14.05
CA GLU A 48 1.59 6.99 14.10
C GLU A 48 2.92 6.81 13.38
N GLY A 49 3.52 5.61 13.45
CA GLY A 49 4.73 5.29 12.70
C GLY A 49 4.51 5.38 11.19
N PHE A 50 3.39 4.84 10.72
CA PHE A 50 2.99 4.93 9.32
C PHE A 50 2.76 6.38 8.89
N ILE A 51 1.99 7.13 9.68
CA ILE A 51 1.67 8.53 9.38
C ILE A 51 2.96 9.37 9.30
N ALA A 52 3.85 9.24 10.29
CA ALA A 52 5.10 10.00 10.32
C ALA A 52 5.96 9.72 9.08
N TYR A 53 6.08 8.45 8.70
CA TYR A 53 6.87 8.06 7.52
C TYR A 53 6.29 8.67 6.24
N PHE A 54 4.99 8.50 6.00
CA PHE A 54 4.38 8.96 4.75
C PHE A 54 4.12 10.46 4.71
N GLU A 55 3.95 11.14 5.84
CA GLU A 55 3.95 12.61 5.87
C GLU A 55 5.32 13.16 5.46
N LYS A 56 6.40 12.53 5.93
CA LYS A 56 7.75 12.89 5.50
C LYS A 56 7.94 12.65 4.01
N MET A 57 7.51 11.49 3.51
CA MET A 57 7.61 11.17 2.09
C MET A 57 6.77 12.10 1.22
N ALA A 58 5.60 12.49 1.69
CA ALA A 58 4.75 13.44 0.97
C ALA A 58 5.40 14.82 0.85
N ALA A 59 6.11 15.27 1.90
CA ALA A 59 6.83 16.53 1.88
C ALA A 59 8.08 16.49 0.99
N GLU A 60 8.85 15.39 1.05
CA GLU A 60 10.10 15.25 0.30
C GLU A 60 9.87 14.83 -1.16
N TYR A 61 8.86 14.03 -1.43
CA TYR A 61 8.59 13.46 -2.76
C TYR A 61 7.11 13.62 -3.15
N PRO A 62 6.63 14.86 -3.32
CA PRO A 62 5.20 15.09 -3.60
C PRO A 62 4.74 14.50 -4.93
N GLY A 63 5.66 14.24 -5.85
CA GLY A 63 5.35 13.63 -7.15
C GLY A 63 5.33 12.11 -7.16
N LYS A 64 5.61 11.46 -6.03
CA LYS A 64 5.54 9.99 -5.97
C LYS A 64 4.11 9.52 -6.20
N ARG A 65 3.97 8.34 -6.80
CA ARG A 65 2.64 7.78 -7.05
C ARG A 65 2.69 6.26 -7.06
N VAL A 66 1.53 5.66 -6.87
CA VAL A 66 1.31 4.23 -7.01
C VAL A 66 0.21 3.98 -8.04
N GLU A 67 0.41 2.97 -8.87
CA GLU A 67 -0.60 2.47 -9.78
C GLU A 67 -0.88 1.02 -9.43
N VAL A 68 -2.13 0.71 -9.11
CA VAL A 68 -2.54 -0.65 -8.79
C VAL A 68 -2.82 -1.40 -10.09
N LYS A 69 -2.06 -2.45 -10.35
CA LYS A 69 -2.18 -3.25 -11.58
C LYS A 69 -3.22 -4.35 -11.46
N ARG A 70 -3.30 -5.00 -10.31
CA ARG A 70 -4.30 -6.04 -10.04
C ARG A 70 -4.58 -6.17 -8.57
N VAL A 71 -5.79 -6.63 -8.25
CA VAL A 71 -6.29 -6.81 -6.90
C VAL A 71 -6.80 -8.24 -6.76
N VAL A 72 -6.34 -8.93 -5.73
CA VAL A 72 -6.79 -10.29 -5.41
C VAL A 72 -7.25 -10.31 -3.96
N GLY A 73 -8.38 -10.96 -3.68
CA GLY A 73 -8.89 -11.08 -2.32
C GLY A 73 -9.35 -12.49 -2.01
N GLU A 74 -9.09 -12.94 -0.79
CA GLU A 74 -9.55 -14.21 -0.26
C GLU A 74 -9.71 -14.09 1.25
N GLY A 75 -10.87 -14.55 1.76
CA GLY A 75 -11.16 -14.41 3.19
C GLY A 75 -11.14 -12.94 3.60
N ASP A 76 -10.34 -12.62 4.61
CA ASP A 76 -10.15 -11.26 5.11
C ASP A 76 -8.82 -10.65 4.65
N PHE A 77 -8.20 -11.22 3.61
CA PHE A 77 -6.96 -10.71 3.02
C PHE A 77 -7.19 -10.11 1.64
N VAL A 78 -6.48 -9.03 1.33
CA VAL A 78 -6.41 -8.44 0.00
C VAL A 78 -4.96 -8.26 -0.40
N VAL A 79 -4.65 -8.63 -1.65
CA VAL A 79 -3.31 -8.48 -2.22
C VAL A 79 -3.40 -7.48 -3.38
N LEU A 80 -2.51 -6.49 -3.37
CA LEU A 80 -2.34 -5.54 -4.47
C LEU A 80 -1.00 -5.80 -5.16
N HIS A 81 -1.02 -5.85 -6.49
CA HIS A 81 0.20 -5.80 -7.30
C HIS A 81 0.32 -4.38 -7.84
N CYS A 82 1.39 -3.68 -7.49
CA CYS A 82 1.51 -2.24 -7.70
C CYS A 82 2.78 -1.85 -8.44
N HIS A 83 2.67 -0.75 -9.18
CA HIS A 83 3.82 -0.03 -9.73
C HIS A 83 3.99 1.25 -8.92
N GLN A 84 5.10 1.38 -8.20
CA GLN A 84 5.44 2.60 -7.46
C GLN A 84 6.44 3.41 -8.24
N VAL A 85 6.16 4.69 -8.42
CA VAL A 85 7.03 5.64 -9.12
C VAL A 85 7.51 6.70 -8.12
N TRP A 86 8.81 6.69 -7.87
CA TRP A 86 9.51 7.67 -7.04
C TRP A 86 10.46 8.47 -7.94
N PRO A 87 10.94 9.66 -7.52
CA PRO A 87 11.80 10.48 -8.39
C PRO A 87 13.05 9.78 -8.91
N ASP A 88 13.70 8.95 -8.11
CA ASP A 88 14.96 8.32 -8.45
C ASP A 88 14.83 6.85 -8.86
N GLU A 89 13.77 6.18 -8.43
CA GLU A 89 13.59 4.74 -8.64
C GLU A 89 12.11 4.39 -8.82
N GLU A 90 11.88 3.25 -9.48
CA GLU A 90 10.57 2.66 -9.62
C GLU A 90 10.61 1.24 -9.06
N TYR A 91 9.47 0.78 -8.54
CA TYR A 91 9.37 -0.53 -7.89
C TYR A 91 8.16 -1.30 -8.38
N ALA A 92 8.33 -2.62 -8.50
CA ALA A 92 7.22 -3.55 -8.50
C ALA A 92 6.97 -3.97 -7.05
N GLY A 93 5.76 -3.80 -6.57
CA GLY A 93 5.40 -4.10 -5.20
C GLY A 93 4.25 -5.08 -5.10
N ILE A 94 4.35 -5.99 -4.12
CA ILE A 94 3.24 -6.83 -3.70
C ILE A 94 2.92 -6.43 -2.27
N ASP A 95 1.69 -5.97 -2.06
CA ASP A 95 1.19 -5.54 -0.76
C ASP A 95 0.08 -6.47 -0.30
N ILE A 96 0.13 -6.89 0.95
CA ILE A 96 -0.88 -7.76 1.55
C ILE A 96 -1.50 -7.00 2.72
N PHE A 97 -2.83 -6.92 2.71
CA PHE A 97 -3.61 -6.28 3.78
C PHE A 97 -4.50 -7.31 4.46
N HIS A 98 -4.50 -7.28 5.79
CA HIS A 98 -5.41 -8.05 6.61
C HIS A 98 -6.48 -7.12 7.17
N PHE A 99 -7.75 -7.50 7.01
CA PHE A 99 -8.91 -6.71 7.42
C PHE A 99 -9.58 -7.32 8.63
N ASP A 100 -10.12 -6.47 9.52
CA ASP A 100 -10.96 -6.93 10.62
C ASP A 100 -12.41 -7.13 10.18
N ALA A 101 -13.27 -7.55 11.13
CA ALA A 101 -14.69 -7.82 10.86
C ALA A 101 -15.47 -6.57 10.44
N ASN A 102 -14.94 -5.38 10.71
CA ASN A 102 -15.56 -4.10 10.35
C ASN A 102 -15.05 -3.54 9.01
N GLY A 103 -14.23 -4.31 8.28
CA GLY A 103 -13.68 -3.89 7.00
C GLY A 103 -12.55 -2.88 7.13
N LYS A 104 -11.85 -2.88 8.27
CA LYS A 104 -10.71 -1.98 8.51
C LYS A 104 -9.41 -2.75 8.41
N ILE A 105 -8.37 -2.09 7.89
CA ILE A 105 -7.03 -2.66 7.77
C ILE A 105 -6.40 -2.72 9.16
N VAL A 106 -5.89 -3.87 9.55
CA VAL A 106 -5.25 -4.08 10.86
C VAL A 106 -3.83 -4.60 10.75
N GLU A 107 -3.40 -5.01 9.57
CA GLU A 107 -2.04 -5.53 9.37
C GLU A 107 -1.65 -5.41 7.90
N HIS A 108 -0.36 -5.15 7.66
CA HIS A 108 0.16 -4.93 6.31
C HIS A 108 1.55 -5.54 6.15
N TRP A 109 1.74 -6.25 5.04
CA TRP A 109 3.05 -6.73 4.56
C TRP A 109 3.29 -6.19 3.17
N ASP A 110 4.55 -5.99 2.81
CA ASP A 110 4.91 -5.73 1.43
C ASP A 110 6.28 -6.28 1.08
N VAL A 111 6.48 -6.48 -0.21
CA VAL A 111 7.78 -6.81 -0.79
C VAL A 111 7.95 -5.93 -2.01
N LEU A 112 9.06 -5.22 -2.09
CA LEU A 112 9.36 -4.32 -3.19
C LEU A 112 10.59 -4.80 -3.93
N GLN A 113 10.52 -4.74 -5.27
CA GLN A 113 11.66 -5.02 -6.14
C GLN A 113 11.88 -3.82 -7.04
N THR A 114 13.10 -3.29 -7.06
CA THR A 114 13.47 -2.20 -7.97
C THR A 114 13.35 -2.67 -9.41
N LEU A 115 12.77 -1.85 -10.28
CA LEU A 115 12.71 -2.15 -11.71
C LEU A 115 14.12 -2.09 -12.30
N PRO A 116 14.57 -3.16 -12.99
CA PRO A 116 15.90 -3.18 -13.59
C PRO A 116 15.94 -2.36 -14.88
N GLU A 117 17.13 -1.88 -15.25
CA GLU A 117 17.35 -1.24 -16.55
C GLU A 117 17.24 -2.25 -17.69
N HIS A 118 17.63 -3.50 -17.42
CA HIS A 118 17.63 -4.58 -18.41
C HIS A 118 16.94 -5.81 -17.86
N SER A 119 16.16 -6.46 -18.70
CA SER A 119 15.45 -7.68 -18.37
C SER A 119 15.80 -8.78 -19.35
N ALA A 120 15.71 -10.02 -18.91
CA ALA A 120 15.92 -11.20 -19.75
C ALA A 120 14.81 -11.41 -20.78
N HIS A 121 13.71 -10.67 -20.67
CA HIS A 121 12.55 -10.77 -21.57
C HIS A 121 11.88 -9.39 -21.73
N ALA A 122 10.90 -9.31 -22.62
CA ALA A 122 10.18 -8.07 -22.91
C ALA A 122 8.79 -7.99 -22.28
N ASN A 123 8.46 -8.87 -21.31
CA ASN A 123 7.12 -8.93 -20.70
C ASN A 123 6.88 -7.84 -19.65
N GLY A 124 7.94 -7.25 -19.13
CA GLY A 124 7.86 -6.33 -17.99
C GLY A 124 7.61 -7.07 -16.67
N MET A 125 7.31 -6.31 -15.63
CA MET A 125 7.08 -6.85 -14.28
C MET A 125 5.62 -6.71 -13.81
N PHE A 126 4.72 -6.33 -14.71
CA PHE A 126 3.32 -6.06 -14.35
C PHE A 126 2.29 -6.81 -15.17
#